data_d4552983c22be30fab0ecd39e99e12ee
#
_entry.id   d4552983c22be30fab0ecd39e99e12ee
#
_cell.length_a   1.000
_cell.length_b   1.000
_cell.length_c   1.000
_cell.angle_alpha   90.00
_cell.angle_beta   90.00
_cell.angle_gamma   90.00
#
_symmetry.space_group_name_H-M   'P 1'
#
loop_
_entity.id
_entity.type
_entity.pdbx_description
1 polymer ?
#
loop_
_entity_poly.entity_id
_entity_poly.type
_entity_poly.pdbx_seq_one_letter_code
_entity_poly.pdbx_strand_id
1 'polypeptide(L)'
;MQTVSALGWPLWVAVGFLSGSIPFGVILAKAHGVNLRTVGSGNVGATNVGRALGRKWGFLCFFLDAAKGAAPVLTAGALTGALGTSVVKTEPAVMIGWIATAYAALLGHVFSPWIGFKGGKGVATGFGAMVAMWPVLTWPLLMALASWLVCMKFTRVVSLSSMVAGISIPVWCAITLPWPTAGDPGTPWWPIAGTAVLALLVMVTHRANIKRLIAGTEPRVGEKKAHTPPATIAS
;
A
#
# COMPACT_ATOMS: atom_id res chain seq x y z
N MET A 1 -19.59 17.69 -19.33
CA MET A 1 -18.74 17.20 -18.19
C MET A 1 -19.39 17.70 -16.91
N GLN A 2 -19.93 16.77 -16.11
CA GLN A 2 -20.50 17.15 -14.82
C GLN A 2 -19.32 17.58 -13.92
N THR A 3 -19.30 18.85 -13.56
CA THR A 3 -18.45 19.35 -12.47
C THR A 3 -18.82 18.54 -11.24
N VAL A 4 -17.91 17.66 -10.81
CA VAL A 4 -18.05 17.00 -9.50
C VAL A 4 -18.15 18.14 -8.49
N SER A 5 -19.32 18.31 -7.88
CA SER A 5 -19.54 19.36 -6.90
C SER A 5 -18.48 19.24 -5.81
N ALA A 6 -18.06 20.36 -5.22
CA ALA A 6 -17.05 20.41 -4.15
C ALA A 6 -17.36 19.44 -2.98
N LEU A 7 -18.62 19.02 -2.83
CA LEU A 7 -19.09 18.01 -1.88
C LEU A 7 -18.75 16.56 -2.30
N GLY A 8 -18.42 16.28 -3.58
CA GLY A 8 -18.15 14.91 -4.05
C GLY A 8 -16.85 14.34 -3.51
N TRP A 9 -15.75 15.11 -3.51
CA TRP A 9 -14.46 14.63 -3.07
C TRP A 9 -14.35 14.35 -1.57
N PRO A 10 -14.88 15.17 -0.65
CA PRO A 10 -14.93 14.83 0.78
C PRO A 10 -15.63 13.50 1.04
N LEU A 11 -16.71 13.18 0.30
CA LEU A 11 -17.38 11.89 0.41
C LEU A 11 -16.45 10.73 -0.02
N TRP A 12 -15.77 10.86 -1.15
CA TRP A 12 -14.85 9.81 -1.64
C TRP A 12 -13.64 9.62 -0.72
N VAL A 13 -13.13 10.69 -0.12
CA VAL A 13 -12.08 10.61 0.90
C VAL A 13 -12.58 9.84 2.13
N ALA A 14 -13.80 10.14 2.61
CA ALA A 14 -14.38 9.41 3.73
C ALA A 14 -14.62 7.92 3.39
N VAL A 15 -15.16 7.62 2.21
CA VAL A 15 -15.37 6.23 1.72
C VAL A 15 -14.02 5.52 1.58
N GLY A 16 -12.99 6.18 1.05
CA GLY A 16 -11.63 5.66 0.97
C GLY A 16 -11.09 5.26 2.34
N PHE A 17 -11.18 6.18 3.32
CA PHE A 17 -10.71 5.91 4.68
C PHE A 17 -11.46 4.75 5.33
N LEU A 18 -12.79 4.72 5.27
CA LEU A 18 -13.60 3.66 5.86
C LEU A 18 -13.33 2.31 5.20
N SER A 19 -13.31 2.24 3.88
CA SER A 19 -12.97 1.01 3.14
C SER A 19 -11.56 0.53 3.50
N GLY A 20 -10.58 1.41 3.44
CA GLY A 20 -9.19 1.10 3.77
C GLY A 20 -9.02 0.62 5.21
N SER A 21 -9.85 1.11 6.15
CA SER A 21 -9.75 0.79 7.57
C SER A 21 -10.16 -0.65 7.93
N ILE A 22 -10.85 -1.38 7.05
CA ILE A 22 -11.28 -2.76 7.30
C ILE A 22 -10.03 -3.64 7.56
N PRO A 23 -9.89 -4.28 8.74
CA PRO A 23 -8.68 -4.99 9.11
C PRO A 23 -8.74 -6.47 8.70
N PHE A 24 -8.71 -6.77 7.40
CA PHE A 24 -8.88 -8.13 6.88
C PHE A 24 -7.91 -9.15 7.49
N GLY A 25 -6.65 -8.77 7.72
CA GLY A 25 -5.70 -9.68 8.35
C GLY A 25 -6.11 -10.10 9.76
N VAL A 26 -6.70 -9.16 10.55
CA VAL A 26 -7.21 -9.47 11.89
C VAL A 26 -8.47 -10.32 11.80
N ILE A 27 -9.37 -10.03 10.86
CA ILE A 27 -10.60 -10.81 10.64
C ILE A 27 -10.24 -12.25 10.29
N LEU A 28 -9.36 -12.48 9.32
CA LEU A 28 -8.90 -13.81 8.92
C LEU A 28 -8.23 -14.55 10.08
N ALA A 29 -7.37 -13.88 10.83
CA ALA A 29 -6.68 -14.51 11.95
C ALA A 29 -7.63 -14.89 13.10
N LYS A 30 -8.56 -14.02 13.46
CA LYS A 30 -9.58 -14.30 14.47
C LYS A 30 -10.47 -15.48 14.07
N ALA A 31 -10.85 -15.60 12.79
CA ALA A 31 -11.63 -16.74 12.29
C ALA A 31 -10.88 -18.08 12.44
N HIS A 32 -9.54 -18.05 12.61
CA HIS A 32 -8.69 -19.22 12.86
C HIS A 32 -8.19 -19.31 14.31
N GLY A 33 -8.75 -18.54 15.23
CA GLY A 33 -8.36 -18.55 16.64
C GLY A 33 -6.97 -17.97 16.92
N VAL A 34 -6.37 -17.20 15.99
CA VAL A 34 -4.99 -16.68 16.08
C VAL A 34 -4.98 -15.19 16.39
N ASN A 35 -4.15 -14.78 17.35
CA ASN A 35 -3.85 -13.37 17.61
C ASN A 35 -2.57 -12.97 16.87
N LEU A 36 -2.69 -12.17 15.79
CA LEU A 36 -1.54 -11.72 15.00
C LEU A 36 -0.54 -10.85 15.78
N ARG A 37 -0.96 -10.24 16.88
CA ARG A 37 -0.09 -9.38 17.70
C ARG A 37 0.95 -10.18 18.47
N THR A 38 0.67 -11.43 18.77
CA THR A 38 1.57 -12.33 19.51
C THR A 38 2.36 -13.29 18.61
N VAL A 39 2.11 -13.26 17.30
CA VAL A 39 2.75 -14.19 16.34
C VAL A 39 3.65 -13.45 15.34
N GLY A 40 4.78 -14.01 15.06
CA GLY A 40 5.71 -13.54 14.02
C GLY A 40 6.21 -12.12 14.26
N SER A 41 5.87 -11.18 13.37
CA SER A 41 6.27 -9.76 13.50
C SER A 41 5.30 -8.91 14.31
N GLY A 42 4.19 -9.47 14.77
CA GLY A 42 3.11 -8.73 15.43
C GLY A 42 2.31 -7.80 14.50
N ASN A 43 2.64 -7.75 13.21
CA ASN A 43 1.94 -6.91 12.22
C ASN A 43 0.66 -7.58 11.73
N VAL A 44 -0.38 -6.80 11.41
CA VAL A 44 -1.68 -7.32 10.95
C VAL A 44 -1.76 -7.56 9.44
N GLY A 45 -0.69 -7.29 8.67
CA GLY A 45 -0.69 -7.38 7.20
C GLY A 45 -0.38 -8.80 6.68
N ALA A 46 -0.60 -8.98 5.39
CA ALA A 46 -0.53 -10.23 4.63
C ALA A 46 0.70 -11.10 4.90
N THR A 47 1.90 -10.50 5.01
CA THR A 47 3.13 -11.26 5.27
C THR A 47 3.08 -11.97 6.63
N ASN A 48 2.52 -11.34 7.66
CA ASN A 48 2.40 -11.94 8.99
C ASN A 48 1.25 -12.96 9.03
N VAL A 49 0.15 -12.68 8.35
CA VAL A 49 -0.95 -13.65 8.15
C VAL A 49 -0.40 -14.91 7.48
N GLY A 50 0.41 -14.76 6.42
CA GLY A 50 1.04 -15.89 5.75
C GLY A 50 2.00 -16.69 6.62
N ARG A 51 2.68 -16.06 7.59
CA ARG A 51 3.51 -16.75 8.59
C ARG A 51 2.69 -17.48 9.65
N ALA A 52 1.56 -16.91 10.04
CA ALA A 52 0.70 -17.44 11.10
C ALA A 52 -0.24 -18.56 10.61
N LEU A 53 -0.83 -18.40 9.43
CA LEU A 53 -1.90 -19.26 8.91
C LEU A 53 -1.50 -20.03 7.63
N GLY A 54 -0.33 -19.74 7.06
CA GLY A 54 0.12 -20.33 5.81
C GLY A 54 -0.09 -19.44 4.58
N ARG A 55 0.63 -19.80 3.50
CA ARG A 55 0.74 -18.95 2.28
C ARG A 55 -0.61 -18.58 1.65
N LYS A 56 -1.56 -19.51 1.59
CA LYS A 56 -2.90 -19.27 1.01
C LYS A 56 -3.60 -18.08 1.69
N TRP A 57 -3.59 -18.05 3.00
CA TRP A 57 -4.21 -16.99 3.81
C TRP A 57 -3.45 -15.67 3.70
N GLY A 58 -2.12 -15.74 3.56
CA GLY A 58 -1.31 -14.55 3.27
C GLY A 58 -1.68 -13.90 1.93
N PHE A 59 -1.84 -14.70 0.87
CA PHE A 59 -2.30 -14.20 -0.43
C PHE A 59 -3.73 -13.66 -0.38
N LEU A 60 -4.67 -14.39 0.26
CA LEU A 60 -6.03 -13.89 0.43
C LEU A 60 -6.05 -12.54 1.15
N CYS A 61 -5.30 -12.41 2.24
CA CYS A 61 -5.18 -11.14 2.95
C CYS A 61 -4.60 -10.03 2.06
N PHE A 62 -3.59 -10.33 1.24
CA PHE A 62 -3.02 -9.37 0.30
C PHE A 62 -4.07 -8.88 -0.71
N PHE A 63 -4.82 -9.80 -1.32
CA PHE A 63 -5.85 -9.43 -2.30
C PHE A 63 -7.01 -8.65 -1.68
N LEU A 64 -7.45 -9.02 -0.48
CA LEU A 64 -8.50 -8.28 0.24
C LEU A 64 -8.02 -6.87 0.63
N ASP A 65 -6.79 -6.75 1.12
CA ASP A 65 -6.19 -5.46 1.45
C ASP A 65 -5.93 -4.60 0.19
N ALA A 66 -5.60 -5.20 -0.95
CA ALA A 66 -5.50 -4.50 -2.22
C ALA A 66 -6.89 -4.06 -2.74
N ALA A 67 -7.86 -4.95 -2.68
CA ALA A 67 -9.24 -4.67 -3.14
C ALA A 67 -9.89 -3.52 -2.35
N LYS A 68 -9.72 -3.46 -1.02
CA LYS A 68 -10.27 -2.36 -0.21
C LYS A 68 -9.63 -1.00 -0.53
N GLY A 69 -8.38 -0.99 -1.02
CA GLY A 69 -7.73 0.21 -1.53
C GLY A 69 -8.19 0.58 -2.94
N ALA A 70 -8.33 -0.43 -3.80
CA ALA A 70 -8.72 -0.25 -5.19
C ALA A 70 -10.19 0.18 -5.35
N ALA A 71 -11.11 -0.43 -4.63
CA ALA A 71 -12.54 -0.23 -4.84
C ALA A 71 -12.98 1.25 -4.76
N PRO A 72 -12.70 2.01 -3.68
CA PRO A 72 -13.12 3.41 -3.60
C PRO A 72 -12.44 4.28 -4.67
N VAL A 73 -11.17 4.02 -4.98
CA VAL A 73 -10.38 4.79 -5.95
C VAL A 73 -10.88 4.52 -7.37
N LEU A 74 -11.13 3.27 -7.72
CA LEU A 74 -11.68 2.87 -9.01
C LEU A 74 -13.06 3.49 -9.24
N THR A 75 -13.95 3.39 -8.25
CA THR A 75 -15.30 3.93 -8.32
C THR A 75 -15.30 5.45 -8.44
N ALA A 76 -14.49 6.14 -7.63
CA ALA A 76 -14.33 7.59 -7.72
C ALA A 76 -13.80 8.00 -9.09
N GLY A 77 -12.76 7.33 -9.61
CA GLY A 77 -12.21 7.60 -10.94
C GLY A 77 -13.21 7.39 -12.07
N ALA A 78 -14.02 6.32 -12.00
CA ALA A 78 -15.05 6.04 -13.00
C ALA A 78 -16.15 7.10 -13.01
N LEU A 79 -16.65 7.48 -11.83
CA LEU A 79 -17.77 8.43 -11.72
C LEU A 79 -17.34 9.89 -12.01
N THR A 80 -16.07 10.22 -11.86
CA THR A 80 -15.54 11.56 -12.15
C THR A 80 -14.94 11.70 -13.54
N GLY A 81 -14.87 10.59 -14.31
CA GLY A 81 -14.25 10.58 -15.64
C GLY A 81 -12.72 10.62 -15.62
N ALA A 82 -12.09 10.46 -14.46
CA ALA A 82 -10.62 10.39 -14.35
C ALA A 82 -10.06 9.04 -14.82
N LEU A 83 -10.82 7.96 -14.62
CA LEU A 83 -10.43 6.62 -15.05
C LEU A 83 -10.30 6.55 -16.58
N GLY A 84 -9.17 6.03 -17.06
CA GLY A 84 -8.89 5.96 -18.49
C GLY A 84 -8.33 7.24 -19.10
N THR A 85 -8.25 8.34 -18.33
CA THR A 85 -7.76 9.62 -18.79
C THR A 85 -6.30 9.84 -18.36
N SER A 86 -5.49 10.40 -19.28
CA SER A 86 -4.09 10.71 -18.95
C SER A 86 -3.99 11.86 -17.96
N VAL A 87 -2.87 11.90 -17.23
CA VAL A 87 -2.61 12.94 -16.22
C VAL A 87 -2.70 14.37 -16.77
N VAL A 88 -2.24 14.59 -18.01
CA VAL A 88 -2.26 15.89 -18.68
C VAL A 88 -3.68 16.35 -19.04
N LYS A 89 -4.56 15.41 -19.33
CA LYS A 89 -5.97 15.67 -19.73
C LYS A 89 -6.94 15.70 -18.55
N THR A 90 -6.49 15.29 -17.37
CA THR A 90 -7.33 15.28 -16.16
C THR A 90 -7.24 16.64 -15.47
N GLU A 91 -8.38 17.23 -15.17
CA GLU A 91 -8.47 18.49 -14.43
C GLU A 91 -7.73 18.37 -13.08
N PRO A 92 -6.89 19.34 -12.67
CA PRO A 92 -6.13 19.28 -11.43
C PRO A 92 -6.96 18.99 -10.18
N ALA A 93 -8.13 19.61 -10.04
CA ALA A 93 -9.02 19.36 -8.90
C ALA A 93 -9.53 17.92 -8.83
N VAL A 94 -9.86 17.32 -9.98
CA VAL A 94 -10.26 15.93 -10.10
C VAL A 94 -9.14 14.99 -9.68
N MET A 95 -7.93 15.26 -10.17
CA MET A 95 -6.77 14.43 -9.85
C MET A 95 -6.38 14.53 -8.37
N ILE A 96 -6.38 15.75 -7.78
CA ILE A 96 -6.09 15.94 -6.36
C ILE A 96 -7.10 15.17 -5.50
N GLY A 97 -8.39 15.25 -5.82
CA GLY A 97 -9.42 14.51 -5.11
C GLY A 97 -9.28 13.00 -5.26
N TRP A 98 -8.88 12.54 -6.45
CA TRP A 98 -8.64 11.12 -6.72
C TRP A 98 -7.45 10.58 -5.93
N ILE A 99 -6.33 11.31 -5.92
CA ILE A 99 -5.17 11.02 -5.08
C ILE A 99 -5.54 11.06 -3.60
N ALA A 100 -6.29 12.06 -3.15
CA ALA A 100 -6.71 12.16 -1.76
C ALA A 100 -7.55 10.95 -1.32
N THR A 101 -8.40 10.42 -2.20
CA THR A 101 -9.15 9.18 -1.96
C THR A 101 -8.22 7.97 -1.79
N ALA A 102 -7.18 7.84 -2.62
CA ALA A 102 -6.17 6.79 -2.52
C ALA A 102 -5.38 6.89 -1.20
N TYR A 103 -4.98 8.10 -0.82
CA TYR A 103 -4.33 8.34 0.48
C TYR A 103 -5.23 8.02 1.66
N ALA A 104 -6.49 8.40 1.59
CA ALA A 104 -7.46 8.11 2.64
C ALA A 104 -7.61 6.59 2.86
N ALA A 105 -7.67 5.80 1.79
CA ALA A 105 -7.69 4.34 1.88
C ALA A 105 -6.42 3.78 2.55
N LEU A 106 -5.26 4.31 2.20
CA LEU A 106 -3.99 3.93 2.81
C LEU A 106 -3.93 4.31 4.29
N LEU A 107 -4.30 5.53 4.63
CA LEU A 107 -4.34 6.02 6.02
C LEU A 107 -5.35 5.23 6.86
N GLY A 108 -6.50 4.86 6.28
CA GLY A 108 -7.46 3.96 6.92
C GLY A 108 -6.83 2.62 7.30
N HIS A 109 -6.04 2.02 6.39
CA HIS A 109 -5.33 0.77 6.69
C HIS A 109 -4.27 0.94 7.80
N VAL A 110 -3.51 2.04 7.80
CA VAL A 110 -2.46 2.31 8.79
C VAL A 110 -3.06 2.69 10.15
N PHE A 111 -4.08 3.54 10.13
CA PHE A 111 -4.73 4.08 11.33
C PHE A 111 -6.17 3.57 11.48
N SER A 112 -6.35 2.24 11.36
CA SER A 112 -7.67 1.62 11.46
C SER A 112 -8.29 1.80 12.84
N PRO A 113 -9.46 2.47 12.95
CA PRO A 113 -10.16 2.66 14.23
C PRO A 113 -10.64 1.34 14.83
N TRP A 114 -10.94 0.34 14.00
CA TRP A 114 -11.41 -0.99 14.43
C TRP A 114 -10.42 -1.77 15.29
N ILE A 115 -9.16 -1.37 15.25
CA ILE A 115 -8.05 -2.04 15.96
C ILE A 115 -7.18 -1.04 16.75
N GLY A 116 -7.83 0.01 17.26
CA GLY A 116 -7.19 1.02 18.11
C GLY A 116 -6.12 1.85 17.40
N PHE A 117 -6.35 2.20 16.13
CA PHE A 117 -5.42 2.98 15.29
C PHE A 117 -4.02 2.35 15.11
N LYS A 118 -3.92 1.04 15.35
CA LYS A 118 -2.69 0.25 15.20
C LYS A 118 -2.83 -0.71 14.02
N GLY A 119 -2.95 -0.18 12.82
CA GLY A 119 -3.12 -0.95 11.59
C GLY A 119 -1.85 -1.60 11.06
N GLY A 120 -1.84 -1.87 9.75
CA GLY A 120 -0.71 -2.44 9.03
C GLY A 120 0.21 -1.36 8.42
N LYS A 121 0.96 -1.75 7.39
CA LYS A 121 1.92 -0.86 6.72
C LYS A 121 1.38 -0.21 5.44
N GLY A 122 0.25 -0.67 4.97
CA GLY A 122 -0.44 -0.12 3.81
C GLY A 122 0.09 -0.56 2.44
N VAL A 123 1.09 -1.44 2.36
CA VAL A 123 1.71 -1.83 1.07
C VAL A 123 0.69 -2.43 0.09
N ALA A 124 -0.10 -3.41 0.52
CA ALA A 124 -1.12 -4.03 -0.33
C ALA A 124 -2.25 -3.04 -0.68
N THR A 125 -2.70 -2.26 0.29
CA THR A 125 -3.76 -1.24 0.09
C THR A 125 -3.30 -0.14 -0.85
N GLY A 126 -2.06 0.36 -0.69
CA GLY A 126 -1.45 1.33 -1.59
C GLY A 126 -1.26 0.77 -3.00
N PHE A 127 -0.83 -0.48 -3.13
CA PHE A 127 -0.72 -1.17 -4.42
C PHE A 127 -2.08 -1.20 -5.13
N GLY A 128 -3.14 -1.63 -4.44
CA GLY A 128 -4.49 -1.67 -5.00
C GLY A 128 -5.00 -0.29 -5.40
N ALA A 129 -4.81 0.72 -4.56
CA ALA A 129 -5.21 2.09 -4.84
C ALA A 129 -4.49 2.66 -6.10
N MET A 130 -3.19 2.38 -6.26
CA MET A 130 -2.42 2.82 -7.43
C MET A 130 -2.82 2.08 -8.72
N VAL A 131 -3.10 0.75 -8.64
CA VAL A 131 -3.66 0.00 -9.79
C VAL A 131 -4.96 0.64 -10.28
N ALA A 132 -5.81 1.07 -9.35
CA ALA A 132 -7.09 1.71 -9.66
C ALA A 132 -6.96 3.10 -10.32
N MET A 133 -5.79 3.74 -10.26
CA MET A 133 -5.50 5.02 -10.92
C MET A 133 -5.00 4.83 -12.36
N TRP A 134 -5.64 3.94 -13.10
CA TRP A 134 -5.35 3.70 -14.51
C TRP A 134 -5.71 4.90 -15.39
N PRO A 135 -4.86 5.31 -16.37
CA PRO A 135 -3.50 4.82 -16.65
C PRO A 135 -2.39 5.60 -15.93
N VAL A 136 -2.73 6.58 -15.09
CA VAL A 136 -1.81 7.59 -14.55
C VAL A 136 -0.63 6.97 -13.80
N LEU A 137 -0.89 6.01 -12.91
CA LEU A 137 0.16 5.37 -12.10
C LEU A 137 0.55 3.97 -12.59
N THR A 138 0.06 3.53 -13.75
CA THR A 138 0.29 2.16 -14.24
C THR A 138 1.76 1.87 -14.48
N TRP A 139 2.44 2.70 -15.30
CA TRP A 139 3.84 2.48 -15.60
C TRP A 139 4.75 2.65 -14.37
N PRO A 140 4.61 3.74 -13.58
CA PRO A 140 5.33 3.86 -12.31
C PRO A 140 5.16 2.64 -11.41
N LEU A 141 3.93 2.11 -11.30
CA LEU A 141 3.64 0.95 -10.46
C LEU A 141 4.26 -0.34 -11.00
N LEU A 142 4.20 -0.60 -12.31
CA LEU A 142 4.83 -1.76 -12.92
C LEU A 142 6.35 -1.74 -12.74
N MET A 143 6.98 -0.58 -12.87
CA MET A 143 8.42 -0.42 -12.65
C MET A 143 8.76 -0.58 -11.15
N ALA A 144 7.93 -0.09 -10.26
CA ALA A 144 8.10 -0.31 -8.82
C ALA A 144 7.92 -1.79 -8.44
N LEU A 145 6.97 -2.48 -9.06
CA LEU A 145 6.81 -3.93 -8.89
C LEU A 145 8.04 -4.69 -9.41
N ALA A 146 8.60 -4.30 -10.56
CA ALA A 146 9.86 -4.85 -11.05
C ALA A 146 11.01 -4.62 -10.05
N SER A 147 11.13 -3.41 -9.50
CA SER A 147 12.10 -3.08 -8.45
C SER A 147 11.92 -3.95 -7.21
N TRP A 148 10.66 -4.20 -6.82
CA TRP A 148 10.30 -5.11 -5.72
C TRP A 148 10.76 -6.53 -5.99
N LEU A 149 10.47 -7.06 -7.19
CA LEU A 149 10.83 -8.43 -7.60
C LEU A 149 12.34 -8.61 -7.65
N VAL A 150 13.08 -7.66 -8.20
CA VAL A 150 14.55 -7.68 -8.25
C VAL A 150 15.12 -7.69 -6.84
N CYS A 151 14.69 -6.76 -5.97
CA CYS A 151 15.14 -6.72 -4.59
C CYS A 151 14.79 -8.03 -3.85
N MET A 152 13.60 -8.56 -4.05
CA MET A 152 13.12 -9.80 -3.43
C MET A 152 13.93 -11.02 -3.87
N LYS A 153 14.29 -11.10 -5.15
CA LYS A 153 15.12 -12.18 -5.71
C LYS A 153 16.49 -12.27 -5.01
N PHE A 154 17.13 -11.12 -4.78
CA PHE A 154 18.48 -11.09 -4.20
C PHE A 154 18.47 -11.14 -2.67
N THR A 155 17.52 -10.50 -2.00
CA THR A 155 17.55 -10.34 -0.54
C THR A 155 16.65 -11.33 0.21
N ARG A 156 15.58 -11.79 -0.44
CA ARG A 156 14.49 -12.59 0.18
C ARG A 156 13.81 -11.87 1.37
N VAL A 157 13.92 -10.53 1.44
CA VAL A 157 13.39 -9.72 2.54
C VAL A 157 12.23 -8.87 2.05
N VAL A 158 10.99 -9.27 2.39
CA VAL A 158 9.75 -8.60 1.94
C VAL A 158 9.73 -7.13 2.34
N SER A 159 10.13 -6.79 3.57
CA SER A 159 10.10 -5.40 4.05
C SER A 159 11.08 -4.50 3.30
N LEU A 160 12.28 -4.98 3.02
CA LEU A 160 13.28 -4.24 2.23
C LEU A 160 12.76 -4.02 0.81
N SER A 161 12.25 -5.07 0.16
CA SER A 161 11.68 -4.98 -1.18
C SER A 161 10.52 -3.99 -1.25
N SER A 162 9.66 -3.96 -0.21
CA SER A 162 8.54 -3.02 -0.13
C SER A 162 9.00 -1.56 0.06
N MET A 163 10.06 -1.32 0.83
CA MET A 163 10.67 0.00 0.96
C MET A 163 11.34 0.45 -0.34
N VAL A 164 12.09 -0.42 -1.00
CA VAL A 164 12.70 -0.15 -2.31
C VAL A 164 11.63 0.20 -3.35
N ALA A 165 10.56 -0.60 -3.44
CA ALA A 165 9.44 -0.30 -4.32
C ALA A 165 8.81 1.06 -3.99
N GLY A 166 8.51 1.32 -2.70
CA GLY A 166 7.91 2.58 -2.28
C GLY A 166 8.75 3.80 -2.65
N ILE A 167 10.06 3.75 -2.41
CA ILE A 167 10.99 4.84 -2.77
C ILE A 167 11.13 4.98 -4.30
N SER A 168 11.07 3.88 -5.04
CA SER A 168 11.22 3.91 -6.50
C SER A 168 10.02 4.51 -7.24
N ILE A 169 8.81 4.52 -6.65
CA ILE A 169 7.60 5.05 -7.31
C ILE A 169 7.77 6.51 -7.77
N PRO A 170 8.14 7.48 -6.92
CA PRO A 170 8.31 8.86 -7.38
C PRO A 170 9.41 9.00 -8.44
N VAL A 171 10.45 8.17 -8.39
CA VAL A 171 11.51 8.14 -9.41
C VAL A 171 10.93 7.64 -10.73
N TRP A 172 10.16 6.54 -10.72
CA TRP A 172 9.51 6.04 -11.92
C TRP A 172 8.42 6.99 -12.45
N CYS A 173 7.70 7.71 -11.57
CA CYS A 173 6.83 8.80 -12.01
C CYS A 173 7.61 9.86 -12.77
N ALA A 174 8.76 10.29 -12.25
CA ALA A 174 9.60 11.28 -12.91
C ALA A 174 10.16 10.80 -14.26
N ILE A 175 10.39 9.51 -14.44
CA ILE A 175 10.92 8.93 -15.67
C ILE A 175 9.82 8.65 -16.70
N THR A 176 8.66 8.18 -16.27
CA THR A 176 7.63 7.62 -17.17
C THR A 176 6.49 8.57 -17.51
N LEU A 177 6.30 9.63 -16.73
CA LEU A 177 5.28 10.63 -17.01
C LEU A 177 5.79 11.68 -18.00
N PRO A 178 4.92 12.26 -18.85
CA PRO A 178 5.30 13.26 -19.83
C PRO A 178 5.92 14.51 -19.18
N TRP A 179 7.04 14.97 -19.67
CA TRP A 179 7.67 16.22 -19.24
C TRP A 179 7.15 17.42 -20.05
N PRO A 180 7.18 18.64 -19.49
CA PRO A 180 6.86 19.84 -20.23
C PRO A 180 7.72 20.01 -21.48
N THR A 181 7.07 20.35 -22.59
CA THR A 181 7.73 20.68 -23.86
C THR A 181 7.21 22.02 -24.38
N ALA A 182 7.86 22.60 -25.40
CA ALA A 182 7.38 23.84 -26.00
C ALA A 182 5.95 23.65 -26.55
N GLY A 183 4.99 24.38 -25.99
CA GLY A 183 3.56 24.29 -26.35
C GLY A 183 2.74 23.21 -25.64
N ASP A 184 3.37 22.38 -24.79
CA ASP A 184 2.69 21.40 -23.91
C ASP A 184 3.19 21.58 -22.49
N PRO A 185 2.30 21.94 -21.52
CA PRO A 185 2.68 22.09 -20.11
C PRO A 185 3.19 20.81 -19.46
N GLY A 186 3.04 19.65 -20.13
CA GLY A 186 3.48 18.35 -19.61
C GLY A 186 2.76 17.90 -18.36
N THR A 187 3.34 16.95 -17.66
CA THR A 187 2.78 16.43 -16.42
C THR A 187 3.01 17.41 -15.28
N PRO A 188 1.97 17.81 -14.54
CA PRO A 188 2.14 18.57 -13.31
C PRO A 188 3.00 17.80 -12.30
N TRP A 189 3.79 18.52 -11.49
CA TRP A 189 4.71 17.96 -10.50
C TRP A 189 4.02 17.19 -9.35
N TRP A 190 2.74 17.41 -9.13
CA TRP A 190 2.01 16.86 -7.97
C TRP A 190 1.83 15.33 -7.96
N PRO A 191 1.80 14.53 -9.05
CA PRO A 191 1.87 13.07 -8.96
C PRO A 191 3.20 12.60 -8.39
N ILE A 192 4.30 13.28 -8.73
CA ILE A 192 5.64 12.98 -8.20
C ILE A 192 5.67 13.30 -6.71
N ALA A 193 5.22 14.52 -6.33
CA ALA A 193 5.15 14.92 -4.92
C ALA A 193 4.22 14.02 -4.11
N GLY A 194 3.04 13.68 -4.64
CA GLY A 194 2.14 12.73 -4.01
C GLY A 194 2.84 11.40 -3.75
N THR A 195 3.40 10.77 -4.78
CA THR A 195 4.09 9.48 -4.59
C THR A 195 5.33 9.58 -3.68
N ALA A 196 6.01 10.73 -3.59
CA ALA A 196 7.09 10.95 -2.62
C ALA A 196 6.57 10.97 -1.17
N VAL A 197 5.42 11.59 -0.90
CA VAL A 197 4.77 11.52 0.42
C VAL A 197 4.37 10.08 0.75
N LEU A 198 3.89 9.31 -0.23
CA LEU A 198 3.61 7.89 -0.07
C LEU A 198 4.88 7.11 0.30
N ALA A 199 5.99 7.34 -0.39
CA ALA A 199 7.28 6.73 -0.08
C ALA A 199 7.72 7.02 1.37
N LEU A 200 7.57 8.27 1.82
CA LEU A 200 7.86 8.65 3.21
C LEU A 200 6.98 7.90 4.21
N LEU A 201 5.68 7.79 3.95
CA LEU A 201 4.76 7.02 4.81
C LEU A 201 5.16 5.54 4.87
N VAL A 202 5.54 4.95 3.74
CA VAL A 202 6.07 3.57 3.70
C VAL A 202 7.30 3.45 4.61
N MET A 203 8.25 4.37 4.55
CA MET A 203 9.44 4.35 5.41
C MET A 203 9.07 4.46 6.88
N VAL A 204 8.18 5.38 7.26
CA VAL A 204 7.70 5.56 8.64
C VAL A 204 7.03 4.29 9.17
N THR A 205 6.17 3.65 8.37
CA THR A 205 5.48 2.40 8.76
C THR A 205 6.41 1.20 8.84
N HIS A 206 7.60 1.27 8.20
CA HIS A 206 8.62 0.23 8.24
C HIS A 206 9.72 0.48 9.30
N ARG A 207 9.60 1.49 10.17
CA ARG A 207 10.62 1.82 11.17
C ARG A 207 11.10 0.62 12.02
N ALA A 208 10.18 -0.27 12.41
CA ALA A 208 10.55 -1.48 13.15
C ALA A 208 11.31 -2.51 12.29
N ASN A 209 11.04 -2.57 10.99
CA ASN A 209 11.79 -3.41 10.06
C ASN A 209 13.19 -2.85 9.81
N ILE A 210 13.31 -1.53 9.68
CA ILE A 210 14.60 -0.84 9.52
C ILE A 210 15.51 -1.17 10.73
N LYS A 211 14.97 -1.08 11.95
CA LYS A 211 15.73 -1.47 13.16
C LYS A 211 16.21 -2.93 13.10
N ARG A 212 15.34 -3.87 12.68
CA ARG A 212 15.71 -5.28 12.54
C ARG A 212 16.68 -5.54 11.37
N LEU A 213 16.58 -4.78 10.28
CA LEU A 213 17.53 -4.86 9.17
C LEU A 213 18.94 -4.45 9.62
N ILE A 214 19.05 -3.34 10.33
CA ILE A 214 20.32 -2.85 10.88
C ILE A 214 20.90 -3.87 11.88
N ALA A 215 20.05 -4.50 12.71
CA ALA A 215 20.45 -5.53 13.65
C ALA A 215 20.68 -6.92 13.01
N GLY A 216 20.48 -7.08 11.68
CA GLY A 216 20.61 -8.38 11.01
C GLY A 216 19.54 -9.42 11.38
N THR A 217 18.44 -9.01 12.03
CA THR A 217 17.39 -9.89 12.57
C THR A 217 16.07 -9.85 11.77
N GLU A 218 16.04 -9.17 10.63
CA GLU A 218 14.83 -9.13 9.80
C GLU A 218 14.62 -10.49 9.10
N PRO A 219 13.44 -11.14 9.27
CA PRO A 219 13.20 -12.48 8.75
C PRO A 219 13.20 -12.53 7.23
N ARG A 220 13.88 -13.52 6.65
CA ARG A 220 13.91 -13.81 5.21
C ARG A 220 12.83 -14.83 4.83
N VAL A 221 12.39 -14.78 3.59
CA VAL A 221 11.47 -15.78 3.04
C VAL A 221 12.23 -17.10 2.82
N GLY A 222 11.64 -18.20 3.33
CA GLY A 222 12.25 -19.53 3.25
C GLY A 222 13.23 -19.84 4.39
N GLU A 223 13.49 -18.92 5.29
CA GLU A 223 14.31 -19.17 6.47
C GLU A 223 13.50 -20.00 7.49
N LYS A 224 13.98 -21.21 7.81
CA LYS A 224 13.42 -22.00 8.91
C LYS A 224 13.78 -21.27 10.21
N LYS A 225 12.78 -20.90 11.03
CA LYS A 225 13.06 -20.47 12.41
C LYS A 225 13.83 -21.59 13.10
N ALA A 226 14.97 -21.26 13.69
CA ALA A 226 15.58 -22.15 14.69
C ALA A 226 14.49 -22.49 15.72
N HIS A 227 14.21 -23.75 15.89
CA HIS A 227 13.24 -24.24 16.87
C HIS A 227 13.82 -23.91 18.24
N THR A 228 13.36 -22.82 18.85
CA THR A 228 13.63 -22.59 20.27
C THR A 228 12.74 -23.58 21.01
N PRO A 229 13.30 -24.60 21.69
CA PRO A 229 12.48 -25.51 22.48
C PRO A 229 11.66 -24.72 23.48
N PRO A 230 10.44 -25.15 23.82
CA PRO A 230 9.69 -24.52 24.89
C PRO A 230 10.55 -24.57 26.16
N ALA A 231 10.62 -23.42 26.86
CA ALA A 231 11.29 -23.38 28.15
C ALA A 231 10.68 -24.46 29.04
N THR A 232 11.48 -25.45 29.42
CA THR A 232 11.09 -26.49 30.37
C THR A 232 10.74 -25.75 31.66
N ILE A 233 9.46 -25.79 32.03
CA ILE A 233 9.02 -25.32 33.35
C ILE A 233 9.67 -26.28 34.34
N ALA A 234 10.73 -25.82 35.02
CA ALA A 234 11.30 -26.55 36.14
C ALA A 234 10.24 -26.64 37.24
N SER A 235 9.82 -27.85 37.51
CA SER A 235 8.94 -28.24 38.62
C SER A 235 9.55 -27.96 39.96
#